data_e5c66538320d1fbd1a51c26f4f8c026c
#
_entry.id   e5c66538320d1fbd1a51c26f4f8c026c
#
_cell.length_a   1.000
_cell.length_b   1.000
_cell.length_c   1.000
_cell.angle_alpha   90.00
_cell.angle_beta   90.00
_cell.angle_gamma   90.00
#
_symmetry.space_group_name_H-M   'P 1'
#
loop_
_entity.id
_entity.type
_entity.pdbx_description
1 polymer ?
#
loop_
_entity_poly.entity_id
_entity_poly.type
_entity_poly.pdbx_seq_one_letter_code
_entity_poly.pdbx_strand_id
1 'polypeptide(L)'
;MKKNWMLFLFFAAISVFTFSACSDDDNDTLDVSAVSNLVREAFNSKYPQARSVEWEVKGNYAVASFHSEGTSHEAWYNPSSAEWYMTESDIPYEALPQPVKETFKQSEYAGWKIDDVDMLARAGMETIYVIEVEQGKQEVDLYYSPEGVLTRTEVDNDSDYYEDFIPQPDLDDFSALIKEMYPNARILDIEKEKDYMEVSIWDENKEKDVYFD
;
A
#
# COMPACT_ATOMS: atom_id res chain seq x y z
N MET A 1 20.08 31.75 -34.21
CA MET A 1 18.94 30.82 -34.18
C MET A 1 19.33 29.61 -35.01
N LYS A 2 19.82 28.53 -34.38
CA LYS A 2 20.06 27.23 -35.04
C LYS A 2 19.47 26.16 -34.14
N LYS A 3 18.46 25.49 -34.69
CA LYS A 3 17.68 24.40 -34.11
C LYS A 3 18.48 23.12 -34.30
N ASN A 4 19.07 22.57 -33.26
CA ASN A 4 19.76 21.28 -33.33
C ASN A 4 18.74 20.17 -33.04
N TRP A 5 18.34 19.50 -34.09
CA TRP A 5 17.60 18.23 -34.09
C TRP A 5 18.61 17.13 -33.87
N MET A 6 18.60 16.48 -32.73
CA MET A 6 19.46 15.34 -32.44
C MET A 6 18.68 14.03 -32.74
N LEU A 7 19.07 13.39 -33.85
CA LEU A 7 18.60 12.07 -34.25
C LEU A 7 19.19 11.04 -33.28
N PHE A 8 18.38 10.32 -32.53
CA PHE A 8 18.80 9.11 -31.85
C PHE A 8 18.68 7.92 -32.79
N LEU A 9 19.86 7.39 -33.19
CA LEU A 9 19.98 6.13 -33.91
C LEU A 9 19.86 4.97 -32.93
N PHE A 10 18.83 4.14 -33.11
CA PHE A 10 18.71 2.85 -32.45
C PHE A 10 19.79 1.90 -32.97
N PHE A 11 20.72 1.50 -32.10
CA PHE A 11 21.60 0.37 -32.32
C PHE A 11 20.97 -0.85 -31.66
N ALA A 12 20.41 -1.76 -32.47
CA ALA A 12 20.01 -3.08 -32.02
C ALA A 12 21.31 -3.94 -31.93
N ALA A 13 21.79 -4.17 -30.72
CA ALA A 13 22.82 -5.16 -30.45
C ALA A 13 22.16 -6.42 -29.90
N ILE A 14 22.06 -7.45 -30.75
CA ILE A 14 21.71 -8.80 -30.34
C ILE A 14 22.94 -9.38 -29.64
N SER A 15 22.92 -9.46 -28.34
CA SER A 15 23.91 -10.16 -27.53
C SER A 15 23.36 -11.52 -27.11
N VAL A 16 23.88 -12.56 -27.72
CA VAL A 16 23.69 -13.96 -27.27
C VAL A 16 24.52 -14.12 -26.01
N PHE A 17 23.87 -14.24 -24.84
CA PHE A 17 24.58 -14.63 -23.61
C PHE A 17 24.39 -16.10 -23.33
N THR A 18 25.52 -16.78 -23.36
CA THR A 18 25.71 -18.16 -22.88
C THR A 18 25.66 -18.16 -21.36
N PHE A 19 24.79 -19.00 -20.79
CA PHE A 19 24.73 -19.23 -19.34
C PHE A 19 26.04 -19.86 -18.85
N SER A 20 26.67 -19.21 -17.88
CA SER A 20 27.67 -19.84 -17.01
C SER A 20 27.20 -19.61 -15.56
N ALA A 21 27.09 -20.71 -14.84
CA ALA A 21 26.58 -20.78 -13.49
C ALA A 21 27.59 -20.26 -12.45
N CYS A 22 27.04 -19.93 -11.28
CA CYS A 22 27.62 -19.71 -9.95
C CYS A 22 28.02 -18.28 -9.61
N SER A 23 27.22 -17.67 -8.76
CA SER A 23 27.67 -17.17 -7.45
C SER A 23 26.46 -16.84 -6.57
N ASP A 24 26.56 -17.26 -5.33
CA ASP A 24 25.65 -17.00 -4.25
C ASP A 24 25.50 -15.49 -4.03
N ASP A 25 24.28 -14.99 -4.19
CA ASP A 25 23.79 -13.76 -3.58
C ASP A 25 22.37 -14.08 -3.15
N ASP A 26 22.15 -14.09 -1.82
CA ASP A 26 20.84 -14.24 -1.19
C ASP A 26 19.98 -13.01 -1.51
N ASN A 27 19.41 -13.00 -2.71
CA ASN A 27 18.31 -12.15 -3.08
C ASN A 27 17.13 -13.08 -3.32
N ASP A 28 16.34 -13.32 -2.27
CA ASP A 28 15.10 -14.11 -2.33
C ASP A 28 14.02 -13.38 -3.17
N THR A 29 14.32 -13.13 -4.44
CA THR A 29 13.26 -12.92 -5.43
C THR A 29 12.62 -14.27 -5.70
N LEU A 30 11.56 -14.59 -4.95
CA LEU A 30 10.70 -15.72 -5.26
C LEU A 30 10.27 -15.60 -6.73
N ASP A 31 10.54 -16.64 -7.50
CA ASP A 31 10.19 -16.68 -8.93
C ASP A 31 8.68 -16.41 -9.11
N VAL A 32 8.33 -15.49 -10.01
CA VAL A 32 6.95 -15.11 -10.35
C VAL A 32 6.10 -16.33 -10.76
N SER A 33 6.72 -17.43 -11.16
CA SER A 33 6.08 -18.73 -11.35
C SER A 33 5.56 -19.33 -10.03
N ALA A 34 5.98 -18.81 -8.87
CA ALA A 34 5.52 -19.26 -7.55
C ALA A 34 4.12 -18.73 -7.17
N VAL A 35 3.60 -17.69 -7.84
CA VAL A 35 2.22 -17.23 -7.60
C VAL A 35 1.25 -18.29 -8.09
N SER A 36 0.59 -18.94 -7.14
CA SER A 36 -0.29 -20.09 -7.39
C SER A 36 -1.51 -19.72 -8.24
N ASN A 37 -2.07 -20.71 -8.94
CA ASN A 37 -3.33 -20.52 -9.67
C ASN A 37 -4.48 -20.10 -8.73
N LEU A 38 -4.45 -20.54 -7.47
CA LEU A 38 -5.45 -20.19 -6.46
C LEU A 38 -5.47 -18.67 -6.22
N VAL A 39 -4.29 -18.04 -6.07
CA VAL A 39 -4.16 -16.60 -5.92
C VAL A 39 -4.65 -15.86 -7.16
N ARG A 40 -4.27 -16.34 -8.36
CA ARG A 40 -4.71 -15.74 -9.63
C ARG A 40 -6.22 -15.81 -9.83
N GLU A 41 -6.86 -16.92 -9.41
CA GLU A 41 -8.31 -17.09 -9.47
C GLU A 41 -9.01 -16.15 -8.47
N ALA A 42 -8.50 -16.01 -7.24
CA ALA A 42 -9.00 -15.07 -6.25
C ALA A 42 -8.92 -13.62 -6.76
N PHE A 43 -7.77 -13.26 -7.33
CA PHE A 43 -7.56 -11.95 -7.96
C PHE A 43 -8.55 -11.70 -9.10
N ASN A 44 -8.66 -12.61 -10.06
CA ASN A 44 -9.57 -12.45 -11.21
C ASN A 44 -11.04 -12.35 -10.78
N SER A 45 -11.41 -13.03 -9.69
CA SER A 45 -12.77 -12.96 -9.14
C SER A 45 -13.04 -11.58 -8.51
N LYS A 46 -12.04 -11.00 -7.86
CA LYS A 46 -12.15 -9.67 -7.21
C LYS A 46 -12.03 -8.52 -8.21
N TYR A 47 -11.15 -8.66 -9.21
CA TYR A 47 -10.84 -7.62 -10.19
C TYR A 47 -11.09 -8.09 -11.65
N PRO A 48 -12.32 -8.38 -12.04
CA PRO A 48 -12.63 -8.92 -13.37
C PRO A 48 -12.36 -7.94 -14.52
N GLN A 49 -12.15 -6.66 -14.22
CA GLN A 49 -11.84 -5.61 -15.19
C GLN A 49 -10.35 -5.25 -15.24
N ALA A 50 -9.51 -5.92 -14.45
CA ALA A 50 -8.07 -5.68 -14.39
C ALA A 50 -7.41 -5.88 -15.75
N ARG A 51 -6.46 -5.00 -16.08
CA ARG A 51 -5.66 -5.04 -17.30
C ARG A 51 -4.19 -4.87 -16.94
N SER A 52 -3.30 -5.34 -17.84
CA SER A 52 -1.84 -5.23 -17.67
C SER A 52 -1.39 -5.77 -16.31
N VAL A 53 -1.88 -6.95 -15.95
CA VAL A 53 -1.59 -7.55 -14.64
C VAL A 53 -0.17 -8.09 -14.64
N GLU A 54 0.64 -7.57 -13.74
CA GLU A 54 1.99 -8.04 -13.44
C GLU A 54 2.02 -8.59 -12.01
N TRP A 55 2.79 -9.63 -11.79
CA TRP A 55 2.90 -10.29 -10.50
C TRP A 55 4.32 -10.22 -9.98
N GLU A 56 4.45 -9.95 -8.71
CA GLU A 56 5.71 -10.05 -8.00
C GLU A 56 5.51 -10.67 -6.62
N VAL A 57 6.59 -10.97 -5.94
CA VAL A 57 6.58 -11.40 -4.55
C VAL A 57 7.34 -10.35 -3.75
N LYS A 58 6.64 -9.65 -2.88
CA LYS A 58 7.21 -8.68 -1.93
C LYS A 58 7.14 -9.30 -0.54
N GLY A 59 8.32 -9.58 0.06
CA GLY A 59 8.36 -10.26 1.35
C GLY A 59 7.59 -11.59 1.35
N ASN A 60 6.58 -11.71 2.18
CA ASN A 60 5.72 -12.89 2.31
C ASN A 60 4.42 -12.81 1.49
N TYR A 61 4.30 -11.87 0.56
CA TYR A 61 3.06 -11.59 -0.16
C TYR A 61 3.21 -11.83 -1.65
N ALA A 62 2.11 -12.28 -2.27
CA ALA A 62 1.96 -12.24 -3.72
C ALA A 62 1.25 -10.93 -4.07
N VAL A 63 1.91 -10.08 -4.86
CA VAL A 63 1.43 -8.75 -5.21
C VAL A 63 1.11 -8.69 -6.70
N ALA A 64 -0.08 -8.20 -7.03
CA ALA A 64 -0.52 -7.94 -8.39
C ALA A 64 -0.58 -6.45 -8.65
N SER A 65 0.29 -5.94 -9.51
CA SER A 65 0.17 -4.59 -10.07
C SER A 65 -0.73 -4.64 -11.30
N PHE A 66 -1.71 -3.75 -11.40
CA PHE A 66 -2.67 -3.77 -12.51
C PHE A 66 -3.32 -2.40 -12.72
N HIS A 67 -3.99 -2.25 -13.87
CA HIS A 67 -4.80 -1.06 -14.16
C HIS A 67 -6.29 -1.45 -14.21
N SER A 68 -7.13 -0.64 -13.61
CA SER A 68 -8.58 -0.75 -13.68
C SER A 68 -9.21 0.64 -13.65
N GLU A 69 -10.24 0.87 -14.48
CA GLU A 69 -10.97 2.15 -14.54
C GLU A 69 -10.10 3.40 -14.77
N GLY A 70 -8.90 3.21 -15.32
CA GLY A 70 -7.95 4.29 -15.63
C GLY A 70 -6.99 4.63 -14.48
N THR A 71 -6.99 3.84 -13.43
CA THR A 71 -6.19 3.99 -12.21
C THR A 71 -5.23 2.81 -12.06
N SER A 72 -4.05 3.04 -11.50
CA SER A 72 -3.08 2.01 -11.12
C SER A 72 -3.47 1.45 -9.75
N HIS A 73 -3.18 0.17 -9.56
CA HIS A 73 -3.48 -0.53 -8.32
C HIS A 73 -2.41 -1.57 -8.03
N GLU A 74 -2.19 -1.83 -6.75
CA GLU A 74 -1.50 -3.00 -6.25
C GLU A 74 -2.39 -3.79 -5.29
N ALA A 75 -2.53 -5.10 -5.51
CA ALA A 75 -3.34 -5.96 -4.65
C ALA A 75 -2.47 -7.05 -4.02
N TRP A 76 -2.56 -7.16 -2.71
CA TRP A 76 -1.70 -7.97 -1.85
C TRP A 76 -2.44 -9.19 -1.33
N TYR A 77 -1.84 -10.37 -1.50
CA TYR A 77 -2.44 -11.67 -1.18
C TYR A 77 -1.51 -12.56 -0.37
N ASN A 78 -2.09 -13.37 0.49
CA ASN A 78 -1.38 -14.52 1.04
C ASN A 78 -1.07 -15.52 -0.09
N PRO A 79 0.20 -15.86 -0.36
CA PRO A 79 0.55 -16.75 -1.46
C PRO A 79 0.05 -18.21 -1.29
N SER A 80 -0.23 -18.62 -0.05
CA SER A 80 -0.64 -19.99 0.28
C SER A 80 -2.16 -20.16 0.38
N SER A 81 -2.86 -19.22 1.05
CA SER A 81 -4.30 -19.26 1.25
C SER A 81 -5.09 -18.54 0.16
N ALA A 82 -4.43 -17.66 -0.61
CA ALA A 82 -5.03 -16.71 -1.54
C ALA A 82 -5.98 -15.69 -0.87
N GLU A 83 -5.83 -15.51 0.42
CA GLU A 83 -6.54 -14.46 1.14
C GLU A 83 -6.07 -13.09 0.68
N TRP A 84 -7.03 -12.21 0.39
CA TRP A 84 -6.75 -10.82 0.05
C TRP A 84 -6.56 -10.01 1.32
N TYR A 85 -5.47 -9.25 1.40
CA TYR A 85 -5.16 -8.40 2.52
C TYR A 85 -5.45 -6.93 2.25
N MET A 86 -4.92 -6.42 1.15
CA MET A 86 -4.96 -4.98 0.86
C MET A 86 -5.03 -4.73 -0.64
N THR A 87 -5.55 -3.58 -0.99
CA THR A 87 -5.39 -2.97 -2.31
C THR A 87 -5.07 -1.51 -2.14
N GLU A 88 -3.94 -1.14 -2.65
CA GLU A 88 -3.51 0.23 -2.88
C GLU A 88 -4.04 0.71 -4.20
N SER A 89 -4.46 1.96 -4.26
CA SER A 89 -5.00 2.59 -5.47
C SER A 89 -4.49 4.02 -5.54
N ASP A 90 -3.72 4.31 -6.59
CA ASP A 90 -3.31 5.66 -6.93
C ASP A 90 -4.55 6.49 -7.32
N ILE A 91 -4.83 7.55 -6.59
CA ILE A 91 -6.02 8.36 -6.81
C ILE A 91 -5.66 9.85 -6.94
N PRO A 92 -6.39 10.63 -7.75
CA PRO A 92 -6.17 12.06 -7.79
C PRO A 92 -6.59 12.72 -6.46
N TYR A 93 -5.88 13.76 -6.03
CA TYR A 93 -6.19 14.53 -4.82
C TYR A 93 -7.67 14.94 -4.72
N GLU A 94 -8.30 15.23 -5.84
CA GLU A 94 -9.72 15.61 -5.90
C GLU A 94 -10.66 14.49 -5.46
N ALA A 95 -10.23 13.22 -5.56
CA ALA A 95 -11.02 12.06 -5.15
C ALA A 95 -10.99 11.81 -3.64
N LEU A 96 -10.08 12.45 -2.91
CA LEU A 96 -10.04 12.37 -1.44
C LEU A 96 -11.39 12.80 -0.82
N PRO A 97 -11.79 12.18 0.31
CA PRO A 97 -12.92 12.64 1.11
C PRO A 97 -12.74 14.10 1.52
N GLN A 98 -13.86 14.83 1.58
CA GLN A 98 -13.83 16.25 1.94
C GLN A 98 -13.19 16.49 3.33
N PRO A 99 -13.47 15.68 4.37
CA PRO A 99 -12.82 15.86 5.68
C PRO A 99 -11.29 15.72 5.60
N VAL A 100 -10.75 14.77 4.82
CA VAL A 100 -9.30 14.60 4.63
C VAL A 100 -8.70 15.86 4.02
N LYS A 101 -9.31 16.38 2.93
CA LYS A 101 -8.84 17.62 2.31
C LYS A 101 -8.88 18.82 3.25
N GLU A 102 -9.85 18.89 4.12
CA GLU A 102 -9.99 19.99 5.10
C GLU A 102 -8.92 19.91 6.18
N THR A 103 -8.68 18.72 6.73
CA THR A 103 -7.62 18.51 7.73
C THR A 103 -6.25 18.74 7.13
N PHE A 104 -5.95 18.16 5.96
CA PHE A 104 -4.68 18.38 5.28
C PHE A 104 -4.40 19.87 5.05
N LYS A 105 -5.36 20.65 4.57
CA LYS A 105 -5.21 22.10 4.37
C LYS A 105 -4.94 22.89 5.64
N GLN A 106 -5.24 22.35 6.81
CA GLN A 106 -4.99 22.97 8.11
C GLN A 106 -3.71 22.44 8.78
N SER A 107 -3.08 21.42 8.21
CA SER A 107 -1.85 20.83 8.73
C SER A 107 -0.63 21.70 8.45
N GLU A 108 0.45 21.43 9.14
CA GLU A 108 1.76 22.04 8.87
C GLU A 108 2.31 21.70 7.48
N TYR A 109 1.81 20.65 6.87
CA TYR A 109 2.19 20.17 5.54
C TYR A 109 1.39 20.80 4.39
N ALA A 110 0.42 21.66 4.67
CA ALA A 110 -0.45 22.26 3.65
C ALA A 110 0.27 23.06 2.55
N GLY A 111 1.51 23.50 2.83
CA GLY A 111 2.35 24.24 1.88
C GLY A 111 3.39 23.39 1.16
N TRP A 112 3.45 22.08 1.44
CA TRP A 112 4.35 21.14 0.78
C TRP A 112 3.82 20.73 -0.59
N LYS A 113 4.69 20.26 -1.47
CA LYS A 113 4.25 19.68 -2.74
C LYS A 113 3.63 18.30 -2.44
N ILE A 114 2.43 18.07 -2.92
CA ILE A 114 1.85 16.72 -2.93
C ILE A 114 2.54 15.98 -4.07
N ASP A 115 3.15 14.83 -3.77
CA ASP A 115 3.81 13.98 -4.76
C ASP A 115 2.87 12.88 -5.21
N ASP A 116 2.28 12.14 -4.29
CA ASP A 116 1.30 11.10 -4.58
C ASP A 116 0.12 11.08 -3.60
N VAL A 117 -0.94 10.39 -3.96
CA VAL A 117 -2.13 10.19 -3.12
C VAL A 117 -2.70 8.80 -3.34
N ASP A 118 -2.76 8.01 -2.27
CA ASP A 118 -3.25 6.65 -2.29
C ASP A 118 -4.48 6.42 -1.46
N MET A 119 -5.23 5.42 -1.86
CA MET A 119 -6.31 4.83 -1.08
C MET A 119 -5.96 3.38 -0.77
N LEU A 120 -5.85 3.05 0.50
CA LEU A 120 -5.57 1.69 0.99
C LEU A 120 -6.87 1.05 1.48
N ALA A 121 -7.45 0.17 0.66
CA ALA A 121 -8.56 -0.69 1.07
C ALA A 121 -7.99 -1.95 1.71
N ARG A 122 -8.37 -2.27 2.96
CA ARG A 122 -7.78 -3.34 3.77
C ARG A 122 -8.81 -4.33 4.26
N ALA A 123 -8.44 -5.60 4.35
CA ALA A 123 -9.33 -6.66 4.84
C ALA A 123 -9.63 -6.48 6.34
N GLY A 124 -10.91 -6.41 6.70
CA GLY A 124 -11.33 -6.30 8.10
C GLY A 124 -11.08 -4.95 8.77
N MET A 125 -10.44 -4.02 8.09
CA MET A 125 -10.07 -2.69 8.60
C MET A 125 -10.74 -1.58 7.80
N GLU A 126 -10.71 -0.36 8.33
CA GLU A 126 -11.17 0.83 7.63
C GLU A 126 -10.23 1.16 6.45
N THR A 127 -10.80 1.71 5.38
CA THR A 127 -10.00 2.32 4.32
C THR A 127 -9.27 3.53 4.87
N ILE A 128 -8.01 3.70 4.52
CA ILE A 128 -7.23 4.91 4.80
C ILE A 128 -6.77 5.59 3.52
N TYR A 129 -6.45 6.86 3.62
CA TYR A 129 -5.94 7.69 2.54
C TYR A 129 -4.56 8.19 2.92
N VAL A 130 -3.61 7.99 2.04
CA VAL A 130 -2.22 8.45 2.21
C VAL A 130 -2.03 9.68 1.33
N ILE A 131 -1.42 10.72 1.88
CA ILE A 131 -0.97 11.87 1.12
C ILE A 131 0.54 11.95 1.30
N GLU A 132 1.28 11.63 0.26
CA GLU A 132 2.71 11.82 0.21
C GLU A 132 3.03 13.27 -0.12
N VAL A 133 3.87 13.89 0.69
CA VAL A 133 4.25 15.28 0.53
C VAL A 133 5.75 15.47 0.59
N GLU A 134 6.29 16.33 -0.27
CA GLU A 134 7.71 16.63 -0.30
C GLU A 134 8.02 18.11 -0.07
N GLN A 135 9.13 18.37 0.63
CA GLN A 135 9.74 19.70 0.72
C GLN A 135 11.26 19.58 0.70
N GLY A 136 11.85 19.90 -0.42
CA GLY A 136 13.32 19.89 -0.63
C GLY A 136 13.87 18.47 -0.78
N LYS A 137 14.28 17.84 0.29
CA LYS A 137 14.77 16.45 0.36
C LYS A 137 14.03 15.65 1.43
N GLN A 138 12.99 16.17 1.95
CA GLN A 138 12.21 15.57 3.00
C GLN A 138 10.89 15.14 2.37
N GLU A 139 10.54 13.89 2.53
CA GLU A 139 9.30 13.25 2.12
C GLU A 139 8.58 12.78 3.36
N VAL A 140 7.27 12.93 3.39
CA VAL A 140 6.43 12.59 4.55
C VAL A 140 5.12 12.02 4.07
N ASP A 141 4.76 10.86 4.59
CA ASP A 141 3.47 10.20 4.39
C ASP A 141 2.50 10.55 5.50
N LEU A 142 1.32 10.98 5.11
CA LEU A 142 0.26 11.40 6.01
C LEU A 142 -0.94 10.46 5.84
N TYR A 143 -1.24 9.67 6.86
CA TYR A 143 -2.30 8.65 6.85
C TYR A 143 -3.57 9.18 7.50
N TYR A 144 -4.66 9.18 6.74
CA TYR A 144 -5.93 9.75 7.17
C TYR A 144 -7.06 8.72 7.14
N SER A 145 -7.91 8.72 8.19
CA SER A 145 -9.20 8.06 8.10
C SER A 145 -10.15 8.80 7.13
N PRO A 146 -11.24 8.16 6.67
CA PRO A 146 -12.25 8.84 5.83
C PRO A 146 -12.87 10.09 6.46
N GLU A 147 -12.87 10.18 7.79
CA GLU A 147 -13.35 11.32 8.55
C GLU A 147 -12.33 12.45 8.65
N GLY A 148 -11.13 12.26 8.10
CA GLY A 148 -10.05 13.24 8.12
C GLY A 148 -9.24 13.26 9.41
N VAL A 149 -9.26 12.17 10.20
CA VAL A 149 -8.35 12.03 11.34
C VAL A 149 -6.99 11.64 10.80
N LEU A 150 -5.92 12.36 11.16
CA LEU A 150 -4.54 11.99 10.88
C LEU A 150 -4.14 10.92 11.89
N THR A 151 -4.08 9.66 11.46
CA THR A 151 -3.80 8.51 12.31
C THR A 151 -2.30 8.23 12.44
N ARG A 152 -1.53 8.56 11.40
CA ARG A 152 -0.08 8.29 11.37
C ARG A 152 0.64 9.33 10.51
N THR A 153 1.91 9.58 10.84
CA THR A 153 2.84 10.39 10.04
C THR A 153 4.16 9.67 9.97
N GLU A 154 4.63 9.37 8.77
CA GLU A 154 5.94 8.76 8.55
C GLU A 154 6.83 9.69 7.75
N VAL A 155 8.10 9.76 8.17
CA VAL A 155 9.14 10.45 7.39
C VAL A 155 9.80 9.41 6.53
N ASP A 156 9.64 9.52 5.21
CA ASP A 156 10.26 8.58 4.29
C ASP A 156 11.79 8.62 4.40
N ASN A 157 12.37 7.42 4.54
CA ASN A 157 13.79 7.17 4.61
C ASN A 157 14.24 6.20 3.49
N ASP A 158 13.73 6.38 2.28
CA ASP A 158 14.04 5.53 1.10
C ASP A 158 13.51 4.07 1.21
N SER A 159 12.43 3.83 1.94
CA SER A 159 11.82 2.50 1.99
C SER A 159 10.31 2.56 1.72
N ASP A 160 9.89 2.04 0.58
CA ASP A 160 8.48 1.82 0.21
C ASP A 160 7.82 0.77 1.13
N TYR A 161 7.55 1.13 2.39
CA TYR A 161 7.04 0.20 3.39
C TYR A 161 5.55 0.37 3.66
N TYR A 162 4.71 -0.07 2.73
CA TYR A 162 3.30 -0.35 3.06
C TYR A 162 3.12 -1.69 3.80
N GLU A 163 4.19 -2.45 4.05
CA GLU A 163 4.12 -3.74 4.74
C GLU A 163 3.50 -3.63 6.14
N ASP A 164 3.75 -2.52 6.84
CA ASP A 164 3.19 -2.23 8.17
C ASP A 164 1.67 -2.00 8.15
N PHE A 165 1.10 -1.66 6.97
CA PHE A 165 -0.34 -1.42 6.79
C PHE A 165 -1.09 -2.63 6.27
N ILE A 166 -0.39 -3.70 5.88
CA ILE A 166 -1.01 -4.93 5.41
C ILE A 166 -1.54 -5.68 6.62
N PRO A 167 -2.85 -6.01 6.68
CA PRO A 167 -3.41 -6.83 7.74
C PRO A 167 -2.61 -8.13 7.88
N GLN A 168 -2.09 -8.40 9.06
CA GLN A 168 -1.31 -9.59 9.35
C GLN A 168 -2.25 -10.70 9.85
N PRO A 169 -2.07 -11.97 9.46
CA PRO A 169 -2.94 -13.07 9.88
C PRO A 169 -3.03 -13.26 11.40
N ASP A 170 -1.94 -12.97 12.10
CA ASP A 170 -1.85 -13.04 13.57
C ASP A 170 -2.61 -11.90 14.26
N LEU A 171 -3.11 -10.91 13.51
CA LEU A 171 -3.89 -9.79 14.04
C LEU A 171 -5.42 -10.04 14.00
N ASP A 172 -5.86 -11.12 13.37
CA ASP A 172 -7.29 -11.50 13.31
C ASP A 172 -7.88 -11.70 14.71
N ASP A 173 -7.09 -12.22 15.66
CA ASP A 173 -7.50 -12.40 17.05
C ASP A 173 -7.80 -11.06 17.71
N PHE A 174 -7.00 -10.01 17.45
CA PHE A 174 -7.23 -8.66 17.97
C PHE A 174 -8.45 -8.01 17.34
N SER A 175 -8.68 -8.20 16.04
CA SER A 175 -9.89 -7.73 15.36
C SER A 175 -11.15 -8.34 15.97
N ALA A 176 -11.13 -9.62 16.34
CA ALA A 176 -12.22 -10.30 17.01
C ALA A 176 -12.45 -9.74 18.44
N LEU A 177 -11.36 -9.52 19.20
CA LEU A 177 -11.43 -8.92 20.54
C LEU A 177 -11.99 -7.48 20.50
N ILE A 178 -11.54 -6.69 19.54
CA ILE A 178 -12.06 -5.33 19.35
C ILE A 178 -13.55 -5.36 19.05
N LYS A 179 -14.02 -6.26 18.18
CA LYS A 179 -15.47 -6.39 17.88
C LYS A 179 -16.31 -6.82 19.08
N GLU A 180 -15.73 -7.62 19.98
CA GLU A 180 -16.40 -8.00 21.22
C GLU A 180 -16.49 -6.82 22.20
N MET A 181 -15.42 -6.06 22.37
CA MET A 181 -15.33 -4.91 23.28
C MET A 181 -16.06 -3.67 22.75
N TYR A 182 -15.96 -3.45 21.44
CA TYR A 182 -16.50 -2.28 20.72
C TYR A 182 -17.26 -2.72 19.46
N PRO A 183 -18.51 -3.22 19.59
CA PRO A 183 -19.24 -3.87 18.47
C PRO A 183 -19.47 -2.98 17.25
N ASN A 184 -19.45 -1.66 17.41
CA ASN A 184 -19.69 -0.69 16.35
C ASN A 184 -18.41 0.03 15.90
N ALA A 185 -17.27 -0.29 16.50
CA ALA A 185 -16.01 0.34 16.14
C ALA A 185 -15.52 -0.13 14.77
N ARG A 186 -14.81 0.77 14.10
CA ARG A 186 -14.03 0.48 12.90
C ARG A 186 -12.57 0.54 13.28
N ILE A 187 -11.78 -0.44 12.88
CA ILE A 187 -10.35 -0.48 13.13
C ILE A 187 -9.68 0.42 12.10
N LEU A 188 -8.97 1.42 12.60
CA LEU A 188 -8.20 2.35 11.78
C LEU A 188 -6.81 1.81 11.52
N ASP A 189 -6.13 1.35 12.57
CA ASP A 189 -4.78 0.82 12.48
C ASP A 189 -4.50 -0.20 13.58
N ILE A 190 -3.49 -1.07 13.34
CA ILE A 190 -2.98 -2.04 14.30
C ILE A 190 -1.45 -1.99 14.23
N GLU A 191 -0.81 -1.56 15.30
CA GLU A 191 0.64 -1.47 15.40
C GLU A 191 1.18 -2.45 16.45
N LYS A 192 2.27 -3.12 16.09
CA LYS A 192 3.00 -3.99 17.01
C LYS A 192 4.17 -3.24 17.60
N GLU A 193 4.03 -2.87 18.84
CA GLU A 193 5.10 -2.32 19.62
C GLU A 193 5.93 -3.46 20.28
N LYS A 194 7.07 -3.08 20.86
CA LYS A 194 7.99 -4.07 21.45
C LYS A 194 7.35 -4.95 22.51
N ASP A 195 6.49 -4.39 23.35
CA ASP A 195 5.97 -5.03 24.55
C ASP A 195 4.42 -5.07 24.57
N TYR A 196 3.73 -4.52 23.54
CA TYR A 196 2.27 -4.48 23.46
C TYR A 196 1.82 -4.33 22.00
N MET A 197 0.51 -4.55 21.77
CA MET A 197 -0.16 -4.20 20.52
C MET A 197 -1.02 -2.97 20.77
N GLU A 198 -0.96 -2.01 19.88
CA GLU A 198 -1.83 -0.83 19.85
C GLU A 198 -2.83 -0.98 18.71
N VAL A 199 -4.10 -0.79 19.03
CA VAL A 199 -5.19 -0.83 18.04
C VAL A 199 -5.94 0.49 18.10
N SER A 200 -5.78 1.29 17.06
CA SER A 200 -6.55 2.54 16.88
C SER A 200 -7.90 2.23 16.28
N ILE A 201 -8.96 2.71 16.92
CA ILE A 201 -10.34 2.49 16.50
C ILE A 201 -11.10 3.80 16.37
N TRP A 202 -12.06 3.85 15.44
CA TRP A 202 -13.10 4.87 15.38
C TRP A 202 -14.39 4.37 16.01
N ASP A 203 -14.76 4.93 17.15
CA ASP A 203 -15.95 4.55 17.88
C ASP A 203 -16.64 5.78 18.50
N GLU A 204 -17.99 5.86 18.41
CA GLU A 204 -18.78 6.98 18.91
C GLU A 204 -18.31 8.38 18.40
N ASN A 205 -17.92 8.46 17.13
CA ASN A 205 -17.41 9.67 16.46
C ASN A 205 -16.11 10.22 17.06
N LYS A 206 -15.27 9.39 17.59
CA LYS A 206 -13.93 9.72 18.06
C LYS A 206 -12.97 8.55 17.88
N GLU A 207 -11.72 8.89 17.75
CA GLU A 207 -10.60 7.95 17.81
C GLU A 207 -10.33 7.52 19.26
N LYS A 208 -9.96 6.26 19.41
CA LYS A 208 -9.56 5.65 20.70
C LYS A 208 -8.46 4.64 20.42
N ASP A 209 -7.45 4.61 21.28
CA ASP A 209 -6.40 3.59 21.25
C ASP A 209 -6.68 2.53 22.31
N VAL A 210 -6.54 1.28 21.90
CA VAL A 210 -6.73 0.09 22.75
C VAL A 210 -5.44 -0.68 22.77
N TYR A 211 -4.93 -0.96 23.97
CA TYR A 211 -3.64 -1.61 24.18
C TYR A 211 -3.83 -3.03 24.69
N PHE A 212 -3.05 -3.96 24.11
CA PHE A 212 -3.03 -5.39 24.49
C PHE A 212 -1.59 -5.79 24.86
N ASP A 213 -1.42 -6.38 26.07
CA ASP A 213 -0.14 -6.90 26.61
C ASP A 213 0.17 -8.31 26.11
#